data_4f325f10244f914826533ff3235651f7
#
_entry.id   4f325f10244f914826533ff3235651f7
#
_cell.length_a   1.000
_cell.length_b   1.000
_cell.length_c   1.000
_cell.angle_alpha   90.00
_cell.angle_beta   90.00
_cell.angle_gamma   90.00
#
_symmetry.space_group_name_H-M   'P 1'
#
loop_
_entity.id
_entity.type
_entity.pdbx_description
1 polymer ?
#
loop_
_entity_poly.entity_id
_entity_poly.type
_entity_poly.pdbx_seq_one_letter_code
_entity_poly.pdbx_strand_id
1 'polypeptide(L)'
;MGGILSSLNTSYTGLQAHQSMVDVTGNNISNASDEFYSRQRVIAKPQAAYMYGTKNVNMGVDVEAIERVHDEFVFARYTKANYENTYYDTEFSHLKEASAYFPDIDEASLFTDLQDYFNSWKELSKNAKDSAQKQALAQKTEALTHNIKDTRERLTTLQHKASEELKSVIKEVNSLGSQIAEINKRIKEVENNKSLKHANELRDKRDELEFHLRELLGGNVFKSSIKTHSLTDKDSADFDESYNLNIGHGFNIIDGSIFHPLVVKESENKGGLNQIYFQSDDFKLTNITDKLNQGKVGALLNVYNDGSNGTLKGKLQDYIDLLDSFARGLIESTNAIYAQSASHHIEGEPVEFNSDEAFKDTNYNIKNGSFDLIAYNTDGKEIARKTIAITPITTMNDIIQAINANTDDNQDNNTENDFDDYFTASFNNETKKFVIQPKNASQGLFVSMKDNGTNFMGALKLNPFFQGDDASNISLNKEYKKEPTAIRPWLAPINGNFDVANMMQQLQYDSVDFYNDKFDIKPMKISEFYQFLTGKINTDAEKSGRILDTKKSMLETIKKEQLSISQVSVDEEMVNLIKFQSGYAANAKVITAIDRMIDTLLGIK
;
A
#
# COMPACT_ATOMS: atom_id res chain seq x y z
N MET A 1 -49.71 -5.42 63.53
CA MET A 1 -48.45 -6.05 63.11
C MET A 1 -48.13 -5.88 61.62
N GLY A 2 -49.10 -5.81 60.70
CA GLY A 2 -48.82 -5.66 59.26
C GLY A 2 -48.07 -4.38 58.87
N GLY A 3 -48.28 -3.22 59.53
CA GLY A 3 -47.58 -1.98 59.22
C GLY A 3 -46.09 -1.95 59.61
N ILE A 4 -45.73 -2.59 60.74
CA ILE A 4 -44.34 -2.67 61.21
C ILE A 4 -43.50 -3.56 60.34
N LEU A 5 -44.00 -4.74 59.93
CA LEU A 5 -43.33 -5.65 59.03
C LEU A 5 -43.16 -5.06 57.60
N SER A 6 -44.18 -4.31 57.11
CA SER A 6 -44.08 -3.59 55.85
C SER A 6 -43.02 -2.50 55.89
N SER A 7 -42.95 -1.70 56.98
CA SER A 7 -41.93 -0.68 57.18
C SER A 7 -40.52 -1.28 57.28
N LEU A 8 -40.38 -2.43 57.96
CA LEU A 8 -39.12 -3.19 58.04
C LEU A 8 -38.65 -3.63 56.63
N ASN A 9 -39.55 -4.23 55.85
CA ASN A 9 -39.25 -4.66 54.50
C ASN A 9 -38.86 -3.51 53.61
N THR A 10 -39.58 -2.39 53.65
CA THR A 10 -39.26 -1.16 52.88
C THR A 10 -37.87 -0.61 53.23
N SER A 11 -37.54 -0.59 54.53
CA SER A 11 -36.23 -0.10 54.98
C SER A 11 -35.09 -1.07 54.64
N TYR A 12 -35.37 -2.38 54.74
CA TYR A 12 -34.40 -3.43 54.37
C TYR A 12 -34.07 -3.41 52.87
N THR A 13 -35.08 -3.36 52.00
CA THR A 13 -34.86 -3.30 50.54
C THR A 13 -34.21 -1.97 50.14
N GLY A 14 -34.55 -0.86 50.80
CA GLY A 14 -33.89 0.44 50.64
C GLY A 14 -32.42 0.40 51.06
N LEU A 15 -32.10 -0.32 52.17
CA LEU A 15 -30.72 -0.50 52.62
C LEU A 15 -29.90 -1.33 51.59
N GLN A 16 -30.45 -2.41 51.07
CA GLN A 16 -29.80 -3.22 50.00
C GLN A 16 -29.57 -2.40 48.72
N ALA A 17 -30.55 -1.61 48.30
CA ALA A 17 -30.41 -0.74 47.13
C ALA A 17 -29.29 0.30 47.31
N HIS A 18 -29.24 0.95 48.46
CA HIS A 18 -28.18 1.89 48.76
C HIS A 18 -26.80 1.25 48.90
N GLN A 19 -26.72 0.00 49.42
CA GLN A 19 -25.48 -0.77 49.45
C GLN A 19 -24.98 -1.00 48.02
N SER A 20 -25.83 -1.52 47.12
CA SER A 20 -25.47 -1.75 45.72
C SER A 20 -25.02 -0.45 45.02
N MET A 21 -25.67 0.68 45.32
CA MET A 21 -25.27 1.99 44.79
C MET A 21 -23.90 2.43 45.31
N VAL A 22 -23.58 2.21 46.59
CA VAL A 22 -22.23 2.47 47.15
C VAL A 22 -21.18 1.60 46.48
N ASP A 23 -21.45 0.31 46.31
CA ASP A 23 -20.52 -0.63 45.71
C ASP A 23 -20.22 -0.26 44.24
N VAL A 24 -21.25 0.05 43.45
CA VAL A 24 -21.11 0.50 42.06
C VAL A 24 -20.37 1.82 41.96
N THR A 25 -20.66 2.81 42.83
CA THR A 25 -19.95 4.08 42.87
C THR A 25 -18.48 3.86 43.24
N GLY A 26 -18.16 2.97 44.16
CA GLY A 26 -16.80 2.59 44.52
C GLY A 26 -16.05 1.97 43.33
N ASN A 27 -16.70 1.10 42.57
CA ASN A 27 -16.15 0.51 41.35
C ASN A 27 -15.90 1.56 40.27
N ASN A 28 -16.84 2.49 40.04
CA ASN A 28 -16.66 3.61 39.10
C ASN A 28 -15.43 4.44 39.46
N ILE A 29 -15.27 4.84 40.74
CA ILE A 29 -14.11 5.62 41.20
C ILE A 29 -12.80 4.84 40.97
N SER A 30 -12.80 3.52 41.28
CA SER A 30 -11.60 2.69 41.16
C SER A 30 -11.12 2.54 39.73
N ASN A 31 -12.04 2.52 38.76
CA ASN A 31 -11.76 2.34 37.34
C ASN A 31 -11.83 3.64 36.53
N ALA A 32 -11.91 4.82 37.17
CA ALA A 32 -12.08 6.11 36.52
C ALA A 32 -10.91 6.50 35.56
N SER A 33 -9.74 5.87 35.72
CA SER A 33 -8.56 6.08 34.85
C SER A 33 -8.52 5.19 33.61
N ASP A 34 -9.39 4.21 33.52
CA ASP A 34 -9.47 3.31 32.36
C ASP A 34 -10.35 3.95 31.28
N GLU A 35 -9.79 4.17 30.08
CA GLU A 35 -10.46 4.81 28.97
C GLU A 35 -11.64 4.00 28.43
N PHE A 36 -11.59 2.66 28.54
CA PHE A 36 -12.63 1.75 28.04
C PHE A 36 -13.63 1.35 29.09
N TYR A 37 -13.42 1.73 30.36
CA TYR A 37 -14.40 1.49 31.40
C TYR A 37 -15.63 2.38 31.22
N SER A 38 -16.80 1.77 31.08
CA SER A 38 -18.07 2.48 31.02
C SER A 38 -18.65 2.66 32.44
N ARG A 39 -18.95 3.92 32.81
CA ARG A 39 -19.64 4.24 34.05
C ARG A 39 -20.84 3.31 34.25
N GLN A 40 -20.98 2.72 35.43
CA GLN A 40 -22.11 1.85 35.76
C GLN A 40 -23.11 2.59 36.66
N ARG A 41 -24.38 2.25 36.50
CA ARG A 41 -25.46 2.77 37.35
C ARG A 41 -26.42 1.66 37.81
N VAL A 42 -26.92 1.80 39.01
CA VAL A 42 -27.95 0.90 39.55
C VAL A 42 -29.32 1.37 39.07
N ILE A 43 -30.06 0.44 38.43
CA ILE A 43 -31.46 0.66 38.08
C ILE A 43 -32.32 0.10 39.19
N ALA A 44 -33.03 0.98 39.89
CA ALA A 44 -33.90 0.64 41.00
C ALA A 44 -35.36 0.98 40.67
N LYS A 45 -36.27 0.03 40.93
CA LYS A 45 -37.70 0.19 40.72
C LYS A 45 -38.47 0.03 42.05
N PRO A 46 -39.60 0.75 42.24
CA PRO A 46 -40.50 0.47 43.35
C PRO A 46 -41.05 -0.97 43.22
N GLN A 47 -41.02 -1.73 44.33
CA GLN A 47 -41.72 -3.03 44.37
C GLN A 47 -43.22 -2.85 44.19
N ALA A 48 -43.88 -3.87 43.62
CA ALA A 48 -45.33 -3.85 43.39
C ALA A 48 -46.08 -3.55 44.68
N ALA A 49 -47.01 -2.57 44.65
CA ALA A 49 -47.83 -2.23 45.79
C ALA A 49 -48.84 -3.34 46.09
N TYR A 50 -48.91 -3.75 47.36
CA TYR A 50 -49.92 -4.71 47.81
C TYR A 50 -51.16 -3.93 48.32
N MET A 51 -52.31 -4.31 47.82
CA MET A 51 -53.58 -3.74 48.30
C MET A 51 -53.94 -4.34 49.66
N TYR A 52 -53.88 -3.53 50.72
CA TYR A 52 -54.41 -3.88 52.03
C TYR A 52 -55.66 -3.00 52.33
N GLY A 53 -56.83 -3.58 52.13
CA GLY A 53 -58.10 -2.85 52.20
C GLY A 53 -58.23 -1.78 51.08
N THR A 54 -58.48 -0.53 51.42
CA THR A 54 -58.59 0.60 50.48
C THR A 54 -57.26 1.36 50.28
N LYS A 55 -56.13 0.89 50.85
CA LYS A 55 -54.83 1.56 50.78
C LYS A 55 -53.80 0.74 50.05
N ASN A 56 -53.14 1.34 49.05
CA ASN A 56 -51.96 0.79 48.46
C ASN A 56 -50.76 0.98 49.41
N VAL A 57 -50.11 -0.10 49.82
CA VAL A 57 -48.88 -0.08 50.61
C VAL A 57 -47.73 -0.49 49.70
N ASN A 58 -46.80 0.43 49.49
CA ASN A 58 -45.58 0.19 48.71
C ASN A 58 -44.65 -0.76 49.49
N MET A 59 -44.10 -1.78 48.83
CA MET A 59 -43.32 -2.86 49.50
C MET A 59 -41.81 -2.58 49.53
N GLY A 60 -41.39 -1.43 49.09
CA GLY A 60 -39.98 -1.06 49.07
C GLY A 60 -39.40 -0.86 47.67
N VAL A 61 -38.12 -1.07 47.52
CA VAL A 61 -37.33 -0.89 46.28
C VAL A 61 -36.71 -2.20 45.86
N ASP A 62 -36.70 -2.49 44.57
CA ASP A 62 -35.99 -3.62 44.01
C ASP A 62 -34.87 -3.10 43.11
N VAL A 63 -33.70 -3.73 43.19
CA VAL A 63 -32.55 -3.47 42.25
C VAL A 63 -32.77 -4.38 41.07
N GLU A 64 -33.18 -3.79 39.94
CA GLU A 64 -33.47 -4.54 38.73
C GLU A 64 -32.21 -4.95 37.99
N ALA A 65 -31.26 -4.01 37.79
CA ALA A 65 -30.03 -4.26 37.07
C ALA A 65 -28.93 -3.26 37.45
N ILE A 66 -27.69 -3.61 37.11
CA ILE A 66 -26.57 -2.70 37.05
C ILE A 66 -26.20 -2.55 35.57
N GLU A 67 -26.44 -1.37 35.01
CA GLU A 67 -26.23 -1.09 33.57
C GLU A 67 -25.03 -0.22 33.34
N ARG A 68 -24.37 -0.41 32.18
CA ARG A 68 -23.33 0.48 31.66
C ARG A 68 -23.98 1.74 31.05
N VAL A 69 -23.37 2.89 31.26
CA VAL A 69 -23.70 4.12 30.55
C VAL A 69 -22.86 4.14 29.28
N HIS A 70 -23.39 3.56 28.23
CA HIS A 70 -22.70 3.35 26.94
C HIS A 70 -23.65 3.67 25.78
N ASP A 71 -23.13 4.31 24.73
CA ASP A 71 -23.85 4.57 23.49
C ASP A 71 -23.15 3.84 22.34
N GLU A 72 -23.75 2.76 21.85
CA GLU A 72 -23.22 1.93 20.76
C GLU A 72 -23.04 2.73 19.46
N PHE A 73 -23.89 3.73 19.20
CA PHE A 73 -23.77 4.52 17.98
C PHE A 73 -22.55 5.47 18.04
N VAL A 74 -22.33 6.11 19.17
CA VAL A 74 -21.17 6.99 19.37
C VAL A 74 -19.88 6.18 19.41
N PHE A 75 -19.90 5.01 20.08
CA PHE A 75 -18.76 4.10 20.09
C PHE A 75 -18.42 3.58 18.69
N ALA A 76 -19.40 3.20 17.87
CA ALA A 76 -19.20 2.78 16.49
C ALA A 76 -18.58 3.91 15.62
N ARG A 77 -18.99 5.18 15.87
CA ARG A 77 -18.39 6.36 15.21
C ARG A 77 -16.96 6.60 15.70
N TYR A 78 -16.69 6.42 16.98
CA TYR A 78 -15.35 6.56 17.56
C TYR A 78 -14.38 5.54 16.98
N THR A 79 -14.75 4.26 16.97
CA THR A 79 -13.95 3.21 16.35
C THR A 79 -13.74 3.43 14.86
N LYS A 80 -14.77 3.93 14.15
CA LYS A 80 -14.64 4.27 12.72
C LYS A 80 -13.63 5.40 12.50
N ALA A 81 -13.72 6.48 13.27
CA ALA A 81 -12.79 7.58 13.17
C ALA A 81 -11.35 7.15 13.48
N ASN A 82 -11.17 6.22 14.43
CA ASN A 82 -9.87 5.67 14.79
C ASN A 82 -9.25 4.87 13.65
N TYR A 83 -9.96 3.88 13.08
CA TYR A 83 -9.37 3.09 12.00
C TYR A 83 -9.13 3.92 10.71
N GLU A 84 -9.95 4.95 10.44
CA GLU A 84 -9.70 5.87 9.34
C GLU A 84 -8.45 6.74 9.58
N ASN A 85 -8.23 7.20 10.83
CA ASN A 85 -7.02 7.92 11.22
C ASN A 85 -5.78 7.03 11.07
N THR A 86 -5.82 5.80 11.59
CA THR A 86 -4.72 4.83 11.52
C THR A 86 -4.40 4.45 10.07
N TYR A 87 -5.43 4.35 9.19
CA TYR A 87 -5.22 4.12 7.76
C TYR A 87 -4.34 5.22 7.15
N TYR A 88 -4.73 6.50 7.32
CA TYR A 88 -4.00 7.62 6.71
C TYR A 88 -2.66 7.90 7.40
N ASP A 89 -2.51 7.61 8.69
CA ASP A 89 -1.23 7.71 9.40
C ASP A 89 -0.21 6.69 8.84
N THR A 90 -0.63 5.45 8.66
CA THR A 90 0.18 4.39 8.06
C THR A 90 0.54 4.72 6.61
N GLU A 91 -0.45 5.11 5.79
CA GLU A 91 -0.22 5.50 4.40
C GLU A 91 0.75 6.68 4.29
N PHE A 92 0.51 7.76 5.04
CA PHE A 92 1.35 8.95 5.03
C PHE A 92 2.79 8.66 5.46
N SER A 93 2.98 7.85 6.49
CA SER A 93 4.31 7.48 6.98
C SER A 93 5.15 6.82 5.89
N HIS A 94 4.61 5.83 5.18
CA HIS A 94 5.31 5.14 4.09
C HIS A 94 5.50 6.02 2.86
N LEU A 95 4.51 6.84 2.49
CA LEU A 95 4.64 7.76 1.34
C LEU A 95 5.65 8.87 1.60
N LYS A 96 5.73 9.37 2.83
CA LYS A 96 6.74 10.33 3.26
C LYS A 96 8.14 9.74 3.20
N GLU A 97 8.31 8.47 3.62
CA GLU A 97 9.58 7.74 3.49
C GLU A 97 9.96 7.58 2.00
N ALA A 98 9.01 7.20 1.14
CA ALA A 98 9.24 7.11 -0.31
C ALA A 98 9.62 8.46 -0.94
N SER A 99 8.94 9.54 -0.56
CA SER A 99 9.24 10.92 -1.02
C SER A 99 10.67 11.35 -0.66
N ALA A 100 11.19 10.91 0.50
CA ALA A 100 12.55 11.24 0.91
C ALA A 100 13.65 10.59 0.04
N TYR A 101 13.31 9.58 -0.78
CA TYR A 101 14.24 8.99 -1.75
C TYR A 101 14.39 9.82 -3.03
N PHE A 102 13.57 10.85 -3.21
CA PHE A 102 13.59 11.79 -4.33
C PHE A 102 13.78 13.23 -3.83
N PRO A 103 14.95 13.55 -3.26
CA PRO A 103 15.18 14.89 -2.71
C PRO A 103 15.21 15.95 -3.82
N ASP A 104 14.54 17.08 -3.57
CA ASP A 104 14.59 18.27 -4.42
C ASP A 104 15.87 19.13 -4.22
N ILE A 105 16.84 18.62 -3.45
CA ILE A 105 18.07 19.36 -3.12
C ILE A 105 19.06 19.26 -4.29
N ASP A 106 19.44 20.38 -4.84
CA ASP A 106 20.23 20.53 -6.07
C ASP A 106 21.58 19.79 -6.09
N GLU A 107 22.19 19.46 -4.97
CA GLU A 107 23.55 18.86 -4.92
C GLU A 107 23.58 17.32 -4.81
N ALA A 108 22.46 16.65 -4.59
CA ALA A 108 22.42 15.20 -4.35
C ALA A 108 21.18 14.52 -4.94
N SER A 109 20.61 15.05 -6.01
CA SER A 109 19.41 14.50 -6.63
C SER A 109 19.75 13.75 -7.93
N LEU A 110 18.94 12.75 -8.25
CA LEU A 110 19.00 12.05 -9.53
C LEU A 110 18.82 13.03 -10.71
N PHE A 111 18.12 14.15 -10.48
CA PHE A 111 18.00 15.23 -11.45
C PHE A 111 19.34 15.88 -11.76
N THR A 112 20.17 16.12 -10.75
CA THR A 112 21.53 16.67 -10.92
C THR A 112 22.41 15.70 -11.69
N ASP A 113 22.34 14.41 -11.39
CA ASP A 113 23.09 13.38 -12.12
C ASP A 113 22.67 13.34 -13.60
N LEU A 114 21.37 13.49 -13.88
CA LEU A 114 20.86 13.57 -15.24
C LEU A 114 21.38 14.83 -15.98
N GLN A 115 21.41 15.97 -15.31
CA GLN A 115 22.00 17.20 -15.87
C GLN A 115 23.50 17.05 -16.12
N ASP A 116 24.23 16.46 -15.19
CA ASP A 116 25.67 16.20 -15.31
C ASP A 116 25.97 15.25 -16.46
N TYR A 117 25.14 14.25 -16.68
CA TYR A 117 25.22 13.35 -17.83
C TYR A 117 25.12 14.14 -19.15
N PHE A 118 24.07 14.97 -19.33
CA PHE A 118 23.92 15.78 -20.55
C PHE A 118 24.99 16.84 -20.69
N ASN A 119 25.43 17.48 -19.61
CA ASN A 119 26.53 18.42 -19.60
C ASN A 119 27.84 17.75 -20.04
N SER A 120 28.09 16.51 -19.64
CA SER A 120 29.28 15.76 -20.05
C SER A 120 29.28 15.46 -21.54
N TRP A 121 28.13 15.18 -22.17
CA TRP A 121 27.99 15.08 -23.62
C TRP A 121 28.25 16.43 -24.30
N LYS A 122 27.75 17.52 -23.74
CA LYS A 122 28.01 18.89 -24.23
C LYS A 122 29.49 19.25 -24.18
N GLU A 123 30.20 18.90 -23.12
CA GLU A 123 31.66 19.16 -23.05
C GLU A 123 32.41 18.28 -24.07
N LEU A 124 32.03 17.02 -24.23
CA LEU A 124 32.61 16.12 -25.23
C LEU A 124 32.34 16.61 -26.68
N SER A 125 31.21 17.27 -26.94
CA SER A 125 30.91 17.85 -28.26
C SER A 125 31.84 18.98 -28.65
N LYS A 126 32.53 19.63 -27.71
CA LYS A 126 33.53 20.65 -27.98
C LYS A 126 34.89 20.08 -28.37
N ASN A 127 35.23 18.88 -27.88
CA ASN A 127 36.49 18.21 -28.19
C ASN A 127 36.34 16.66 -28.09
N ALA A 128 35.91 16.05 -29.20
CA ALA A 128 35.61 14.60 -29.26
C ALA A 128 36.82 13.69 -29.07
N LYS A 129 38.05 14.21 -29.16
CA LYS A 129 39.28 13.43 -28.96
C LYS A 129 39.81 13.47 -27.54
N ASP A 130 39.22 14.33 -26.69
CA ASP A 130 39.70 14.49 -25.31
C ASP A 130 39.38 13.25 -24.45
N SER A 131 40.43 12.48 -24.14
CA SER A 131 40.29 11.28 -23.30
C SER A 131 39.78 11.61 -21.87
N ALA A 132 40.11 12.81 -21.35
CA ALA A 132 39.63 13.22 -20.03
C ALA A 132 38.12 13.50 -20.04
N GLN A 133 37.58 14.10 -21.12
CA GLN A 133 36.13 14.32 -21.27
C GLN A 133 35.38 12.99 -21.43
N LYS A 134 35.91 12.03 -22.18
CA LYS A 134 35.35 10.69 -22.30
C LYS A 134 35.32 9.98 -20.94
N GLN A 135 36.38 10.09 -20.16
CA GLN A 135 36.44 9.51 -18.82
C GLN A 135 35.44 10.19 -17.86
N ALA A 136 35.33 11.52 -17.92
CA ALA A 136 34.33 12.27 -17.15
C ALA A 136 32.91 11.85 -17.51
N LEU A 137 32.58 11.72 -18.80
CA LEU A 137 31.29 11.20 -19.25
C LEU A 137 30.99 9.81 -18.72
N ALA A 138 31.96 8.89 -18.79
CA ALA A 138 31.80 7.53 -18.25
C ALA A 138 31.50 7.56 -16.74
N GLN A 139 32.24 8.34 -15.95
CA GLN A 139 32.04 8.48 -14.51
C GLN A 139 30.66 9.09 -14.17
N LYS A 140 30.25 10.15 -14.86
CA LYS A 140 28.92 10.77 -14.65
C LYS A 140 27.78 9.82 -15.04
N THR A 141 27.97 9.04 -16.10
CA THR A 141 27.03 7.99 -16.50
C THR A 141 26.93 6.87 -15.46
N GLU A 142 28.07 6.42 -14.90
CA GLU A 142 28.08 5.44 -13.82
C GLU A 142 27.38 5.95 -12.57
N ALA A 143 27.60 7.22 -12.19
CA ALA A 143 26.90 7.85 -11.06
C ALA A 143 25.38 7.86 -11.30
N LEU A 144 24.92 8.33 -12.45
CA LEU A 144 23.50 8.35 -12.83
C LEU A 144 22.88 6.95 -12.75
N THR A 145 23.50 5.94 -13.38
CA THR A 145 22.96 4.57 -13.39
C THR A 145 22.98 3.92 -12.02
N HIS A 146 23.98 4.24 -11.18
CA HIS A 146 24.04 3.77 -9.80
C HIS A 146 22.89 4.36 -8.98
N ASN A 147 22.66 5.67 -9.07
CA ASN A 147 21.62 6.35 -8.30
C ASN A 147 20.20 5.95 -8.74
N ILE A 148 19.98 5.68 -10.03
CA ILE A 148 18.71 5.09 -10.52
C ILE A 148 18.46 3.73 -9.85
N LYS A 149 19.45 2.83 -9.87
CA LYS A 149 19.32 1.49 -9.25
C LYS A 149 19.13 1.56 -7.74
N ASP A 150 19.92 2.38 -7.06
CA ASP A 150 19.82 2.56 -5.60
C ASP A 150 18.43 3.09 -5.19
N THR A 151 17.91 4.07 -5.92
CA THR A 151 16.56 4.61 -5.67
C THR A 151 15.48 3.53 -5.85
N ARG A 152 15.59 2.71 -6.90
CA ARG A 152 14.68 1.59 -7.13
C ARG A 152 14.78 0.54 -6.01
N GLU A 153 15.99 0.20 -5.59
CA GLU A 153 16.24 -0.77 -4.53
C GLU A 153 15.66 -0.29 -3.18
N ARG A 154 15.80 1.01 -2.87
CA ARG A 154 15.19 1.62 -1.67
C ARG A 154 13.66 1.52 -1.71
N LEU A 155 13.03 1.82 -2.86
CA LEU A 155 11.58 1.65 -3.02
C LEU A 155 11.14 0.20 -2.83
N THR A 156 11.87 -0.75 -3.42
CA THR A 156 11.59 -2.18 -3.28
C THR A 156 11.79 -2.65 -1.83
N THR A 157 12.83 -2.17 -1.17
CA THR A 157 13.08 -2.46 0.25
C THR A 157 11.95 -1.93 1.14
N LEU A 158 11.47 -0.71 0.88
CA LEU A 158 10.32 -0.14 1.59
C LEU A 158 9.04 -0.95 1.35
N GLN A 159 8.83 -1.42 0.12
CA GLN A 159 7.72 -2.30 -0.24
C GLN A 159 7.75 -3.61 0.54
N HIS A 160 8.91 -4.27 0.61
CA HIS A 160 9.10 -5.48 1.42
C HIS A 160 8.93 -5.23 2.92
N LYS A 161 9.44 -4.11 3.45
CA LYS A 161 9.25 -3.71 4.85
C LYS A 161 7.77 -3.57 5.20
N ALA A 162 6.97 -2.90 4.35
CA ALA A 162 5.54 -2.79 4.54
C ALA A 162 4.82 -4.15 4.46
N SER A 163 5.27 -5.04 3.58
CA SER A 163 4.77 -6.41 3.45
C SER A 163 5.05 -7.27 4.70
N GLU A 164 6.24 -7.17 5.30
CA GLU A 164 6.56 -7.88 6.56
C GLU A 164 5.83 -7.27 7.77
N GLU A 165 5.62 -5.96 7.77
CA GLU A 165 4.77 -5.31 8.78
C GLU A 165 3.35 -5.88 8.75
N LEU A 166 2.76 -6.07 7.55
CA LEU A 166 1.45 -6.70 7.40
C LEU A 166 1.38 -8.06 8.08
N LYS A 167 2.40 -8.90 7.90
CA LYS A 167 2.46 -10.24 8.51
C LYS A 167 2.40 -10.19 10.04
N SER A 168 3.05 -9.18 10.64
CA SER A 168 2.98 -8.94 12.09
C SER A 168 1.59 -8.45 12.52
N VAL A 169 1.00 -7.53 11.76
CA VAL A 169 -0.34 -6.99 12.02
C VAL A 169 -1.40 -8.08 11.93
N ILE A 170 -1.33 -8.99 10.97
CA ILE A 170 -2.29 -10.10 10.86
C ILE A 170 -2.17 -11.09 12.03
N LYS A 171 -0.98 -11.32 12.58
CA LYS A 171 -0.84 -12.12 13.81
C LYS A 171 -1.56 -11.47 14.99
N GLU A 172 -1.45 -10.15 15.13
CA GLU A 172 -2.15 -9.37 16.16
C GLU A 172 -3.67 -9.41 15.94
N VAL A 173 -4.15 -9.21 14.71
CA VAL A 173 -5.56 -9.35 14.32
C VAL A 173 -6.10 -10.71 14.74
N ASN A 174 -5.39 -11.79 14.44
CA ASN A 174 -5.81 -13.15 14.82
C ASN A 174 -5.85 -13.35 16.34
N SER A 175 -4.89 -12.77 17.07
CA SER A 175 -4.89 -12.82 18.54
C SER A 175 -6.09 -12.10 19.14
N LEU A 176 -6.35 -10.86 18.69
CA LEU A 176 -7.48 -10.04 19.15
C LEU A 176 -8.82 -10.68 18.80
N GLY A 177 -8.95 -11.19 17.56
CA GLY A 177 -10.17 -11.87 17.11
C GLY A 177 -10.50 -13.11 17.93
N SER A 178 -9.49 -13.94 18.24
CA SER A 178 -9.65 -15.11 19.12
C SER A 178 -10.07 -14.71 20.54
N GLN A 179 -9.50 -13.63 21.10
CA GLN A 179 -9.86 -13.13 22.42
C GLN A 179 -11.31 -12.63 22.48
N ILE A 180 -11.76 -11.91 21.43
CA ILE A 180 -13.16 -11.45 21.35
C ILE A 180 -14.12 -12.64 21.31
N ALA A 181 -13.82 -13.66 20.50
CA ALA A 181 -14.66 -14.87 20.42
C ALA A 181 -14.77 -15.58 21.78
N GLU A 182 -13.67 -15.68 22.52
CA GLU A 182 -13.67 -16.24 23.87
C GLU A 182 -14.48 -15.39 24.87
N ILE A 183 -14.35 -14.06 24.82
CA ILE A 183 -15.13 -13.15 25.65
C ILE A 183 -16.62 -13.26 25.32
N ASN A 184 -16.99 -13.34 24.04
CA ASN A 184 -18.40 -13.55 23.65
C ASN A 184 -18.98 -14.83 24.24
N LYS A 185 -18.20 -15.90 24.24
CA LYS A 185 -18.60 -17.17 24.91
C LYS A 185 -18.84 -16.97 26.40
N ARG A 186 -17.93 -16.26 27.08
CA ARG A 186 -18.06 -15.99 28.52
C ARG A 186 -19.23 -15.06 28.84
N ILE A 187 -19.49 -14.05 28.03
CA ILE A 187 -20.67 -13.19 28.16
C ILE A 187 -21.94 -14.04 28.09
N LYS A 188 -22.03 -14.90 27.08
CA LYS A 188 -23.16 -15.82 26.93
C LYS A 188 -23.36 -16.76 28.15
N GLU A 189 -22.27 -17.27 28.69
CA GLU A 189 -22.30 -18.13 29.89
C GLU A 189 -22.82 -17.39 31.15
N VAL A 190 -22.41 -16.10 31.32
CA VAL A 190 -22.84 -15.29 32.47
C VAL A 190 -24.30 -14.83 32.33
N GLU A 191 -24.73 -14.44 31.14
CA GLU A 191 -26.04 -13.85 30.88
C GLU A 191 -27.15 -14.90 30.64
N ASN A 192 -26.80 -16.14 30.24
CA ASN A 192 -27.77 -17.25 30.07
C ASN A 192 -28.37 -17.78 31.39
N ASN A 193 -27.83 -17.42 32.53
CA ASN A 193 -28.35 -17.82 33.83
C ASN A 193 -29.44 -16.81 34.24
N LYS A 194 -30.70 -17.08 34.01
CA LYS A 194 -31.98 -16.46 34.48
C LYS A 194 -31.92 -15.31 35.53
N SER A 195 -30.77 -14.81 35.86
CA SER A 195 -30.54 -13.61 36.67
C SER A 195 -30.26 -12.45 35.75
N LEU A 196 -30.90 -11.30 36.04
CA LEU A 196 -30.73 -9.99 35.41
C LEU A 196 -29.28 -9.44 35.51
N LYS A 197 -28.28 -10.31 35.30
CA LYS A 197 -26.87 -9.99 35.42
C LYS A 197 -26.33 -9.66 34.04
N HIS A 198 -25.95 -8.41 33.86
CA HIS A 198 -25.16 -7.98 32.71
C HIS A 198 -23.68 -8.22 33.00
N ALA A 199 -22.99 -8.79 32.03
CA ALA A 199 -21.54 -9.04 32.09
C ALA A 199 -20.76 -7.75 31.74
N ASN A 200 -21.00 -6.65 32.50
CA ASN A 200 -20.52 -5.30 32.18
C ASN A 200 -19.01 -5.25 31.96
N GLU A 201 -18.20 -5.82 32.82
CA GLU A 201 -16.73 -5.84 32.71
C GLU A 201 -16.23 -6.62 31.48
N LEU A 202 -16.92 -7.73 31.13
CA LEU A 202 -16.59 -8.48 29.92
C LEU A 202 -16.99 -7.71 28.67
N ARG A 203 -18.07 -6.95 28.71
CA ARG A 203 -18.49 -6.09 27.60
C ARG A 203 -17.54 -4.90 27.43
N ASP A 204 -17.05 -4.27 28.51
CA ASP A 204 -16.02 -3.22 28.44
C ASP A 204 -14.72 -3.81 27.84
N LYS A 205 -14.29 -4.98 28.29
CA LYS A 205 -13.12 -5.65 27.71
C LYS A 205 -13.31 -6.04 26.25
N ARG A 206 -14.51 -6.45 25.84
CA ARG A 206 -14.82 -6.70 24.42
C ARG A 206 -14.75 -5.42 23.60
N ASP A 207 -15.29 -4.31 24.11
CA ASP A 207 -15.28 -3.04 23.42
C ASP A 207 -13.83 -2.50 23.24
N GLU A 208 -12.95 -2.68 24.24
CA GLU A 208 -11.50 -2.42 24.10
C GLU A 208 -10.85 -3.25 23.00
N LEU A 209 -11.06 -4.58 23.01
CA LEU A 209 -10.50 -5.47 21.99
C LEU A 209 -11.10 -5.20 20.60
N GLU A 210 -12.39 -4.88 20.51
CA GLU A 210 -13.05 -4.45 19.27
C GLU A 210 -12.42 -3.19 18.71
N PHE A 211 -12.16 -2.19 19.58
CA PHE A 211 -11.52 -0.95 19.18
C PHE A 211 -10.15 -1.20 18.55
N HIS A 212 -9.29 -1.99 19.20
CA HIS A 212 -7.97 -2.34 18.69
C HIS A 212 -8.01 -3.23 17.44
N LEU A 213 -8.91 -4.20 17.39
CA LEU A 213 -9.06 -5.05 16.20
C LEU A 213 -9.50 -4.24 14.99
N ARG A 214 -10.47 -3.35 15.17
CA ARG A 214 -10.95 -2.48 14.09
C ARG A 214 -9.95 -1.41 13.69
N GLU A 215 -9.12 -0.93 14.61
CA GLU A 215 -7.96 -0.07 14.27
C GLU A 215 -7.06 -0.73 13.24
N LEU A 216 -6.77 -2.02 13.40
CA LEU A 216 -5.91 -2.78 12.50
C LEU A 216 -6.61 -3.16 11.19
N LEU A 217 -7.87 -3.57 11.24
CA LEU A 217 -8.55 -4.24 10.13
C LEU A 217 -9.74 -3.45 9.56
N GLY A 218 -10.30 -2.51 10.33
CA GLY A 218 -11.57 -1.85 10.02
C GLY A 218 -12.76 -2.78 10.25
N GLY A 219 -13.73 -2.73 9.36
CA GLY A 219 -14.92 -3.57 9.41
C GLY A 219 -16.08 -2.95 10.19
N ASN A 220 -17.22 -3.66 10.19
CA ASN A 220 -18.44 -3.25 10.87
C ASN A 220 -18.86 -4.34 11.85
N VAL A 221 -19.29 -3.92 13.03
CA VAL A 221 -19.85 -4.83 14.04
C VAL A 221 -21.37 -4.73 13.99
N PHE A 222 -22.01 -5.88 13.99
CA PHE A 222 -23.46 -6.03 14.07
C PHE A 222 -23.78 -6.76 15.37
N LYS A 223 -24.50 -6.08 16.25
CA LYS A 223 -25.04 -6.64 17.50
C LYS A 223 -26.56 -6.67 17.35
N SER A 224 -27.19 -7.84 17.51
CA SER A 224 -28.65 -7.97 17.50
C SER A 224 -29.11 -8.84 18.66
N SER A 225 -30.13 -8.37 19.37
CA SER A 225 -30.82 -9.23 20.35
C SER A 225 -31.75 -10.19 19.59
N ILE A 226 -31.50 -11.48 19.67
CA ILE A 226 -32.41 -12.50 19.19
C ILE A 226 -33.50 -12.67 20.23
N LYS A 227 -34.70 -12.18 19.95
CA LYS A 227 -35.88 -12.51 20.77
C LYS A 227 -36.30 -13.92 20.40
N THR A 228 -35.85 -14.93 21.17
CA THR A 228 -36.42 -16.26 21.08
C THR A 228 -37.81 -16.23 21.71
N HIS A 229 -38.85 -16.42 20.90
CA HIS A 229 -40.20 -16.60 21.39
C HIS A 229 -40.34 -18.00 22.02
N SER A 230 -39.98 -18.11 23.29
CA SER A 230 -40.47 -19.25 24.10
C SER A 230 -41.94 -19.02 24.40
N LEU A 231 -42.81 -19.90 23.91
CA LEU A 231 -44.26 -19.84 24.12
C LEU A 231 -44.67 -20.13 25.58
N THR A 232 -43.74 -20.39 26.48
CA THR A 232 -44.01 -20.88 27.83
C THR A 232 -43.59 -19.95 28.97
N ASP A 233 -42.84 -18.88 28.71
CA ASP A 233 -42.42 -17.97 29.77
C ASP A 233 -42.44 -16.52 29.30
N LYS A 234 -43.39 -15.73 29.81
CA LYS A 234 -43.56 -14.30 29.41
C LYS A 234 -42.46 -13.36 29.98
N ASP A 235 -41.60 -13.87 30.84
CA ASP A 235 -40.59 -13.11 31.57
C ASP A 235 -39.14 -13.50 31.17
N SER A 236 -38.95 -14.45 30.27
CA SER A 236 -37.63 -14.73 29.72
C SER A 236 -37.29 -13.73 28.62
N ALA A 237 -36.74 -12.62 28.98
CA ALA A 237 -36.02 -11.77 28.04
C ALA A 237 -34.76 -12.54 27.60
N ASP A 238 -34.81 -13.19 26.45
CA ASP A 238 -33.65 -13.85 25.87
C ASP A 238 -32.65 -12.79 25.44
N PHE A 239 -31.59 -12.64 26.22
CA PHE A 239 -30.44 -11.76 25.93
C PHE A 239 -29.37 -12.55 25.16
N ASP A 240 -29.72 -13.26 24.10
CA ASP A 240 -28.73 -13.81 23.20
C ASP A 240 -28.36 -12.70 22.17
N GLU A 241 -27.37 -11.88 22.53
CA GLU A 241 -26.83 -10.89 21.65
C GLU A 241 -25.94 -11.59 20.61
N SER A 242 -26.37 -11.60 19.34
CA SER A 242 -25.49 -12.02 18.26
C SER A 242 -24.47 -10.92 18.00
N TYR A 243 -23.19 -11.27 18.12
CA TYR A 243 -22.07 -10.38 17.83
C TYR A 243 -21.37 -10.87 16.54
N ASN A 244 -21.39 -10.05 15.49
CA ASN A 244 -20.74 -10.38 14.21
C ASN A 244 -19.83 -9.25 13.78
N LEU A 245 -18.56 -9.54 13.54
CA LEU A 245 -17.63 -8.58 12.96
C LEU A 245 -17.39 -8.93 11.49
N ASN A 246 -17.88 -8.06 10.60
CA ASN A 246 -17.81 -8.19 9.14
C ASN A 246 -16.79 -7.22 8.55
N ILE A 247 -15.85 -7.73 7.77
CA ILE A 247 -14.81 -6.93 7.08
C ILE A 247 -15.20 -6.47 5.68
N GLY A 248 -16.46 -6.66 5.31
CA GLY A 248 -16.99 -6.38 4.00
C GLY A 248 -17.06 -7.63 3.10
N HIS A 249 -17.74 -7.48 1.96
CA HIS A 249 -17.87 -8.52 0.93
C HIS A 249 -18.41 -9.88 1.44
N GLY A 250 -19.12 -9.90 2.57
CA GLY A 250 -19.70 -11.11 3.16
C GLY A 250 -18.76 -11.94 4.04
N PHE A 251 -17.56 -11.44 4.37
CA PHE A 251 -16.62 -12.14 5.25
C PHE A 251 -16.81 -11.71 6.71
N ASN A 252 -17.33 -12.62 7.53
CA ASN A 252 -17.40 -12.46 8.97
C ASN A 252 -16.14 -13.08 9.58
N ILE A 253 -15.32 -12.26 10.24
CA ILE A 253 -14.14 -12.74 10.96
C ILE A 253 -14.54 -13.33 12.31
N ILE A 254 -15.55 -12.72 12.95
CA ILE A 254 -16.13 -13.20 14.20
C ILE A 254 -17.62 -13.41 13.96
N ASP A 255 -18.10 -14.60 14.28
CA ASP A 255 -19.52 -14.97 14.26
C ASP A 255 -19.89 -15.55 15.63
N GLY A 256 -20.44 -14.71 16.49
CA GLY A 256 -20.69 -15.05 17.88
C GLY A 256 -19.42 -15.42 18.63
N SER A 257 -19.26 -16.69 18.98
CA SER A 257 -18.08 -17.25 19.64
C SER A 257 -17.12 -17.99 18.71
N ILE A 258 -17.34 -17.90 17.38
CA ILE A 258 -16.48 -18.51 16.37
C ILE A 258 -15.57 -17.44 15.77
N PHE A 259 -14.28 -17.74 15.67
CA PHE A 259 -13.29 -16.89 15.04
C PHE A 259 -12.74 -17.58 13.79
N HIS A 260 -12.76 -16.88 12.65
CA HIS A 260 -12.19 -17.30 11.37
C HIS A 260 -10.83 -16.61 11.14
N PRO A 261 -9.72 -17.35 11.23
CA PRO A 261 -8.39 -16.74 11.15
C PRO A 261 -8.05 -16.25 9.73
N LEU A 262 -7.26 -15.19 9.68
CA LEU A 262 -6.62 -14.72 8.47
C LEU A 262 -5.25 -15.39 8.31
N VAL A 263 -4.99 -15.92 7.11
CA VAL A 263 -3.73 -16.60 6.78
C VAL A 263 -2.94 -15.73 5.80
N VAL A 264 -1.68 -15.49 6.12
CA VAL A 264 -0.75 -14.78 5.23
C VAL A 264 0.06 -15.79 4.44
N LYS A 265 0.12 -15.62 3.12
CA LYS A 265 0.99 -16.39 2.22
C LYS A 265 1.76 -15.44 1.31
N GLU A 266 3.00 -15.78 1.05
CA GLU A 266 3.80 -15.08 0.04
C GLU A 266 3.24 -15.38 -1.36
N SER A 267 3.26 -14.37 -2.23
CA SER A 267 2.92 -14.54 -3.65
C SER A 267 3.94 -15.44 -4.32
N GLU A 268 3.49 -16.30 -5.25
CA GLU A 268 4.36 -17.16 -6.06
C GLU A 268 5.17 -16.37 -7.11
N ASN A 269 4.83 -15.09 -7.34
CA ASN A 269 5.54 -14.24 -8.28
C ASN A 269 6.90 -13.78 -7.73
N LYS A 270 7.82 -13.43 -8.65
CA LYS A 270 9.12 -12.85 -8.29
C LYS A 270 8.90 -11.57 -7.46
N GLY A 271 9.29 -11.64 -6.19
CA GLY A 271 9.10 -10.52 -5.26
C GLY A 271 8.50 -10.95 -3.92
N GLY A 272 7.74 -12.07 -3.87
CA GLY A 272 7.32 -12.72 -2.65
C GLY A 272 6.53 -11.85 -1.66
N LEU A 273 5.72 -10.88 -2.15
CA LEU A 273 4.93 -10.01 -1.27
C LEU A 273 3.76 -10.77 -0.63
N ASN A 274 3.46 -10.43 0.62
CA ASN A 274 2.45 -11.11 1.41
C ASN A 274 1.03 -10.83 0.91
N GLN A 275 0.22 -11.88 0.77
CA GLN A 275 -1.21 -11.84 0.45
C GLN A 275 -2.03 -12.44 1.59
N ILE A 276 -3.29 -12.00 1.72
CA ILE A 276 -4.18 -12.38 2.83
C ILE A 276 -5.28 -13.29 2.32
N TYR A 277 -5.47 -14.39 3.04
CA TYR A 277 -6.51 -15.38 2.81
C TYR A 277 -7.42 -15.51 4.01
N PHE A 278 -8.72 -15.54 3.78
CA PHE A 278 -9.72 -15.90 4.76
C PHE A 278 -9.84 -17.42 4.84
N GLN A 279 -9.80 -17.97 6.04
CA GLN A 279 -9.99 -19.39 6.28
C GLN A 279 -11.42 -19.65 6.80
N SER A 280 -12.22 -20.40 6.02
CA SER A 280 -13.57 -20.83 6.41
C SER A 280 -13.54 -22.06 7.32
N ASP A 281 -14.69 -22.44 7.89
CA ASP A 281 -14.84 -23.59 8.80
C ASP A 281 -14.40 -24.92 8.19
N ASP A 282 -14.53 -25.09 6.89
CA ASP A 282 -14.06 -26.24 6.12
C ASP A 282 -12.56 -26.16 5.73
N PHE A 283 -11.81 -25.25 6.36
CA PHE A 283 -10.39 -24.98 6.13
C PHE A 283 -10.05 -24.52 4.70
N LYS A 284 -11.04 -24.11 3.92
CA LYS A 284 -10.82 -23.56 2.60
C LYS A 284 -10.27 -22.12 2.70
N LEU A 285 -9.23 -21.83 1.90
CA LEU A 285 -8.61 -20.51 1.83
C LEU A 285 -9.16 -19.74 0.64
N THR A 286 -9.64 -18.52 0.90
CA THR A 286 -10.09 -17.59 -0.14
C THR A 286 -9.23 -16.34 -0.08
N ASN A 287 -8.62 -15.94 -1.22
CA ASN A 287 -7.85 -14.71 -1.29
C ASN A 287 -8.79 -13.50 -1.12
N ILE A 288 -8.50 -12.66 -0.13
CA ILE A 288 -9.27 -11.46 0.19
C ILE A 288 -8.43 -10.18 0.17
N THR A 289 -7.21 -10.24 -0.35
CA THR A 289 -6.26 -9.13 -0.35
C THR A 289 -6.88 -7.82 -0.85
N ASP A 290 -7.58 -7.85 -1.99
CA ASP A 290 -8.21 -6.64 -2.56
C ASP A 290 -9.51 -6.20 -1.88
N LYS A 291 -9.99 -6.99 -0.92
CA LYS A 291 -11.24 -6.70 -0.20
C LYS A 291 -10.99 -5.96 1.11
N LEU A 292 -9.73 -5.91 1.54
CA LEU A 292 -9.29 -5.25 2.76
C LEU A 292 -8.79 -3.84 2.42
N ASN A 293 -9.61 -2.85 2.67
CA ASN A 293 -9.33 -1.45 2.30
C ASN A 293 -9.49 -0.48 3.48
N GLN A 294 -9.50 -0.98 4.71
CA GLN A 294 -9.71 -0.20 5.92
C GLN A 294 -8.65 -0.52 6.97
N GLY A 295 -8.50 0.36 7.96
CA GLY A 295 -7.54 0.19 9.04
C GLY A 295 -6.10 0.13 8.57
N LYS A 296 -5.21 -0.29 9.47
CA LYS A 296 -3.78 -0.42 9.17
C LYS A 296 -3.49 -1.42 8.05
N VAL A 297 -4.23 -2.55 8.02
CA VAL A 297 -4.10 -3.59 6.98
C VAL A 297 -4.41 -3.02 5.59
N GLY A 298 -5.53 -2.31 5.46
CA GLY A 298 -5.91 -1.70 4.18
C GLY A 298 -4.89 -0.66 3.70
N ALA A 299 -4.32 0.14 4.61
CA ALA A 299 -3.28 1.10 4.29
C ALA A 299 -2.00 0.42 3.78
N LEU A 300 -1.53 -0.61 4.48
CA LEU A 300 -0.34 -1.38 4.07
C LEU A 300 -0.54 -2.00 2.68
N LEU A 301 -1.69 -2.62 2.42
CA LEU A 301 -2.00 -3.20 1.10
C LEU A 301 -2.04 -2.12 0.01
N ASN A 302 -2.63 -0.95 0.27
CA ASN A 302 -2.64 0.17 -0.68
C ASN A 302 -1.24 0.74 -0.94
N VAL A 303 -0.32 0.56 -0.02
CA VAL A 303 1.08 1.02 -0.17
C VAL A 303 1.91 0.00 -0.95
N TYR A 304 1.92 -1.28 -0.56
CA TYR A 304 2.94 -2.20 -1.05
C TYR A 304 2.51 -3.18 -2.15
N ASN A 305 1.20 -3.43 -2.33
CA ASN A 305 0.74 -4.51 -3.23
C ASN A 305 1.28 -4.37 -4.66
N ASP A 306 1.77 -5.45 -5.24
CA ASP A 306 2.43 -5.47 -6.56
C ASP A 306 1.50 -5.77 -7.73
N GLY A 307 0.22 -6.04 -7.47
CA GLY A 307 -0.75 -6.46 -8.49
C GLY A 307 -0.66 -7.94 -8.87
N SER A 308 0.08 -8.75 -8.10
CA SER A 308 0.15 -10.21 -8.32
C SER A 308 -1.21 -10.87 -8.23
N ASN A 309 -1.41 -11.95 -8.99
CA ASN A 309 -2.66 -12.73 -9.01
C ASN A 309 -3.91 -11.89 -9.33
N GLY A 310 -3.76 -10.79 -10.08
CA GLY A 310 -4.86 -9.90 -10.47
C GLY A 310 -5.31 -8.94 -9.37
N THR A 311 -4.51 -8.77 -8.32
CA THR A 311 -4.75 -7.78 -7.28
C THR A 311 -4.45 -6.35 -7.75
N LEU A 312 -4.96 -5.34 -7.04
CA LEU A 312 -4.67 -3.94 -7.36
C LEU A 312 -3.22 -3.59 -7.00
N LYS A 313 -2.55 -2.82 -7.87
CA LYS A 313 -1.22 -2.28 -7.57
C LYS A 313 -1.29 -1.21 -6.49
N GLY A 314 -0.38 -1.30 -5.52
CA GLY A 314 -0.17 -0.29 -4.48
C GLY A 314 0.68 0.89 -5.00
N LYS A 315 0.76 1.94 -4.20
CA LYS A 315 1.44 3.18 -4.61
C LYS A 315 2.93 3.01 -4.81
N LEU A 316 3.61 2.20 -3.99
CA LEU A 316 5.05 1.94 -4.16
C LEU A 316 5.34 1.21 -5.46
N GLN A 317 4.47 0.26 -5.87
CA GLN A 317 4.60 -0.41 -7.16
C GLN A 317 4.42 0.57 -8.32
N ASP A 318 3.46 1.50 -8.22
CA ASP A 318 3.29 2.55 -9.23
C ASP A 318 4.55 3.41 -9.38
N TYR A 319 5.23 3.74 -8.28
CA TYR A 319 6.47 4.53 -8.31
C TYR A 319 7.65 3.74 -8.89
N ILE A 320 7.74 2.45 -8.56
CA ILE A 320 8.73 1.53 -9.16
C ILE A 320 8.50 1.43 -10.67
N ASP A 321 7.26 1.19 -11.10
CA ASP A 321 6.90 1.08 -12.52
C ASP A 321 7.19 2.39 -13.29
N LEU A 322 6.98 3.55 -12.66
CA LEU A 322 7.32 4.85 -13.26
C LEU A 322 8.85 5.06 -13.36
N LEU A 323 9.60 4.67 -12.34
CA LEU A 323 11.07 4.76 -12.38
C LEU A 323 11.66 3.77 -13.40
N ASP A 324 11.08 2.59 -13.54
CA ASP A 324 11.43 1.61 -14.58
C ASP A 324 11.12 2.17 -15.98
N SER A 325 9.99 2.87 -16.15
CA SER A 325 9.62 3.56 -17.40
C SER A 325 10.60 4.70 -17.73
N PHE A 326 11.01 5.47 -16.71
CA PHE A 326 12.04 6.51 -16.85
C PHE A 326 13.36 5.94 -17.35
N ALA A 327 13.86 4.89 -16.70
CA ALA A 327 15.11 4.24 -17.07
C ALA A 327 15.06 3.64 -18.48
N ARG A 328 13.94 2.98 -18.83
CA ARG A 328 13.73 2.42 -20.18
C ARG A 328 13.74 3.51 -21.24
N GLY A 329 13.02 4.61 -21.04
CA GLY A 329 13.00 5.73 -21.97
C GLY A 329 14.40 6.36 -22.16
N LEU A 330 15.18 6.49 -21.08
CA LEU A 330 16.57 6.95 -21.12
C LEU A 330 17.47 5.98 -21.90
N ILE A 331 17.36 4.67 -21.63
CA ILE A 331 18.13 3.61 -22.30
C ILE A 331 17.82 3.63 -23.81
N GLU A 332 16.55 3.53 -24.18
CA GLU A 332 16.14 3.40 -25.60
C GLU A 332 16.52 4.64 -26.41
N SER A 333 16.21 5.85 -25.89
CA SER A 333 16.51 7.10 -26.59
C SER A 333 18.00 7.36 -26.74
N THR A 334 18.79 7.09 -25.69
CA THR A 334 20.25 7.20 -25.75
C THR A 334 20.82 6.18 -26.73
N ASN A 335 20.42 4.92 -26.65
CA ASN A 335 20.93 3.86 -27.51
C ASN A 335 20.53 4.06 -28.97
N ALA A 336 19.34 4.60 -29.26
CA ALA A 336 18.90 4.95 -30.62
C ALA A 336 19.82 5.99 -31.29
N ILE A 337 20.28 6.98 -30.52
CA ILE A 337 21.25 7.97 -31.02
C ILE A 337 22.64 7.37 -31.10
N TYR A 338 23.09 6.67 -30.06
CA TYR A 338 24.45 6.17 -29.98
C TYR A 338 24.74 5.04 -31.00
N ALA A 339 23.76 4.21 -31.32
CA ALA A 339 23.86 3.17 -32.33
C ALA A 339 24.15 3.74 -33.75
N GLN A 340 23.87 5.03 -33.98
CA GLN A 340 24.21 5.72 -35.22
C GLN A 340 25.72 5.98 -35.37
N SER A 341 26.49 5.85 -34.28
CA SER A 341 27.95 6.03 -34.34
C SER A 341 28.61 4.93 -35.16
N ALA A 342 29.46 5.33 -36.11
CA ALA A 342 30.18 4.40 -36.95
C ALA A 342 31.10 3.48 -36.14
N SER A 343 31.03 2.17 -36.38
CA SER A 343 31.83 1.13 -35.78
C SER A 343 32.23 0.05 -36.78
N HIS A 344 33.20 -0.79 -36.46
CA HIS A 344 33.61 -1.88 -37.37
C HIS A 344 32.56 -2.96 -37.51
N HIS A 345 31.68 -3.13 -36.52
CA HIS A 345 30.55 -4.07 -36.53
C HIS A 345 29.42 -3.50 -35.69
N ILE A 346 28.19 -3.95 -35.89
CA ILE A 346 27.04 -3.65 -35.06
C ILE A 346 26.58 -4.95 -34.42
N GLU A 347 26.41 -4.98 -33.11
CA GLU A 347 25.88 -6.11 -32.36
C GLU A 347 24.79 -5.63 -31.38
N GLY A 348 23.67 -6.37 -31.34
CA GLY A 348 22.59 -6.11 -30.40
C GLY A 348 22.71 -6.90 -29.10
N GLU A 349 21.97 -6.48 -28.08
CA GLU A 349 21.72 -7.31 -26.91
C GLU A 349 20.76 -8.47 -27.25
N PRO A 350 20.73 -9.56 -26.46
CA PRO A 350 19.78 -10.65 -26.67
C PRO A 350 18.32 -10.16 -26.62
N VAL A 351 17.51 -10.54 -27.62
CA VAL A 351 16.08 -10.21 -27.65
C VAL A 351 15.23 -11.42 -27.28
N GLU A 352 13.98 -11.20 -26.81
CA GLU A 352 13.10 -12.27 -26.34
C GLU A 352 12.23 -12.91 -27.44
N PHE A 353 12.30 -12.43 -28.69
CA PHE A 353 11.50 -12.94 -29.80
C PHE A 353 12.29 -13.82 -30.75
N ASN A 354 11.60 -14.57 -31.63
CA ASN A 354 12.18 -15.39 -32.67
C ASN A 354 12.33 -14.60 -33.99
N SER A 355 13.29 -15.01 -34.82
CA SER A 355 13.58 -14.29 -36.07
C SER A 355 12.43 -14.25 -37.09
N ASP A 356 11.44 -15.13 -36.96
CA ASP A 356 10.22 -15.23 -37.79
C ASP A 356 8.99 -14.54 -37.18
N GLU A 357 9.11 -13.96 -35.99
CA GLU A 357 8.03 -13.26 -35.32
C GLU A 357 7.90 -11.81 -35.84
N ALA A 358 6.68 -11.38 -36.15
CA ALA A 358 6.45 -10.01 -36.63
C ALA A 358 6.64 -8.99 -35.50
N PHE A 359 7.30 -7.87 -35.78
CA PHE A 359 7.61 -6.87 -34.75
C PHE A 359 6.37 -6.33 -34.02
N LYS A 360 5.21 -6.24 -34.68
CA LYS A 360 3.93 -5.85 -34.05
C LYS A 360 3.46 -6.80 -32.95
N ASP A 361 3.89 -8.07 -33.00
CA ASP A 361 3.46 -9.11 -32.07
C ASP A 361 4.47 -9.29 -30.91
N THR A 362 5.57 -8.50 -30.94
CA THR A 362 6.60 -8.45 -29.90
C THR A 362 6.32 -7.34 -28.89
N ASN A 363 6.95 -7.41 -27.72
CA ASN A 363 6.88 -6.35 -26.68
C ASN A 363 7.85 -5.18 -26.94
N TYR A 364 8.44 -5.09 -28.15
CA TYR A 364 9.40 -4.06 -28.50
C TYR A 364 8.71 -2.89 -29.22
N ASN A 365 9.05 -1.66 -28.81
CA ASN A 365 8.48 -0.45 -29.41
C ASN A 365 9.16 -0.13 -30.75
N ILE A 366 8.93 -0.97 -31.77
CA ILE A 366 9.44 -0.77 -33.14
C ILE A 366 8.31 -0.19 -33.98
N LYS A 367 8.55 0.99 -34.59
CA LYS A 367 7.56 1.74 -35.40
C LYS A 367 7.76 1.51 -36.89
N ASN A 368 6.69 1.71 -37.65
CA ASN A 368 6.77 1.73 -39.11
C ASN A 368 7.64 2.88 -39.61
N GLY A 369 8.41 2.66 -40.64
CA GLY A 369 9.31 3.64 -41.21
C GLY A 369 10.46 2.99 -41.96
N SER A 370 11.65 3.58 -41.90
CA SER A 370 12.87 3.03 -42.51
C SER A 370 14.09 3.41 -41.68
N PHE A 371 15.20 2.71 -41.92
CA PHE A 371 16.52 3.15 -41.48
C PHE A 371 17.52 2.95 -42.60
N ASP A 372 18.59 3.76 -42.60
CA ASP A 372 19.66 3.66 -43.56
C ASP A 372 20.89 3.00 -42.94
N LEU A 373 21.46 2.04 -43.65
CA LEU A 373 22.79 1.48 -43.41
C LEU A 373 23.80 2.21 -44.25
N ILE A 374 24.89 2.69 -43.65
CA ILE A 374 25.91 3.46 -44.33
C ILE A 374 27.27 2.84 -44.08
N ALA A 375 27.95 2.47 -45.14
CA ALA A 375 29.33 1.96 -45.10
C ALA A 375 30.33 3.10 -45.33
N TYR A 376 31.38 3.16 -44.52
CA TYR A 376 32.47 4.12 -44.65
C TYR A 376 33.81 3.39 -44.83
N ASN A 377 34.68 4.02 -45.61
CA ASN A 377 36.08 3.61 -45.73
C ASN A 377 36.90 4.10 -44.51
N THR A 378 38.20 3.77 -44.48
CA THR A 378 39.14 4.17 -43.40
C THR A 378 39.33 5.69 -43.27
N ASP A 379 39.03 6.46 -44.31
CA ASP A 379 39.09 7.92 -44.33
C ASP A 379 37.75 8.56 -43.88
N GLY A 380 36.74 7.73 -43.57
CA GLY A 380 35.40 8.15 -43.17
C GLY A 380 34.52 8.64 -44.32
N LYS A 381 34.93 8.37 -45.59
CA LYS A 381 34.09 8.65 -46.75
C LYS A 381 33.05 7.59 -46.91
N GLU A 382 31.78 7.98 -47.11
CA GLU A 382 30.68 7.10 -47.45
C GLU A 382 31.00 6.36 -48.79
N ILE A 383 30.91 5.03 -48.80
CA ILE A 383 31.16 4.18 -49.94
C ILE A 383 29.94 3.42 -50.43
N ALA A 384 28.97 3.18 -49.53
CA ALA A 384 27.70 2.56 -49.85
C ALA A 384 26.61 2.95 -48.87
N ARG A 385 25.35 2.93 -49.32
CA ARG A 385 24.16 3.19 -48.50
C ARG A 385 23.02 2.29 -48.94
N LYS A 386 22.32 1.67 -47.99
CA LYS A 386 21.14 0.85 -48.20
C LYS A 386 20.02 1.24 -47.25
N THR A 387 18.82 1.47 -47.79
CA THR A 387 17.64 1.85 -46.99
C THR A 387 16.78 0.58 -46.75
N ILE A 388 16.47 0.30 -45.49
CA ILE A 388 15.66 -0.84 -45.09
C ILE A 388 14.32 -0.33 -44.56
N ALA A 389 13.22 -0.82 -45.10
CA ALA A 389 11.86 -0.46 -44.69
C ALA A 389 11.35 -1.42 -43.60
N ILE A 390 10.64 -0.87 -42.63
CA ILE A 390 9.93 -1.61 -41.57
C ILE A 390 8.44 -1.35 -41.68
N THR A 391 7.67 -2.44 -41.69
CA THR A 391 6.21 -2.45 -41.64
C THR A 391 5.74 -3.23 -40.40
N PRO A 392 4.45 -3.19 -40.03
CA PRO A 392 3.96 -3.93 -38.85
C PRO A 392 4.20 -5.43 -38.89
N ILE A 393 4.24 -6.01 -40.09
CA ILE A 393 4.41 -7.46 -40.31
C ILE A 393 5.86 -7.85 -40.61
N THR A 394 6.80 -6.90 -40.60
CA THR A 394 8.21 -7.16 -40.82
C THR A 394 8.77 -8.04 -39.70
N THR A 395 9.57 -9.03 -40.05
CA THR A 395 10.27 -9.93 -39.12
C THR A 395 11.78 -9.65 -39.15
N MET A 396 12.53 -10.19 -38.21
CA MET A 396 14.00 -10.13 -38.26
C MET A 396 14.57 -10.81 -39.48
N ASN A 397 13.97 -11.90 -39.93
CA ASN A 397 14.39 -12.61 -41.17
C ASN A 397 14.22 -11.71 -42.39
N ASP A 398 13.15 -10.92 -42.48
CA ASP A 398 12.94 -9.98 -43.58
C ASP A 398 14.02 -8.90 -43.61
N ILE A 399 14.39 -8.38 -42.42
CA ILE A 399 15.46 -7.37 -42.28
C ILE A 399 16.80 -7.95 -42.77
N ILE A 400 17.16 -9.16 -42.33
CA ILE A 400 18.40 -9.82 -42.71
C ILE A 400 18.42 -10.10 -44.22
N GLN A 401 17.31 -10.58 -44.76
CA GLN A 401 17.19 -10.83 -46.20
C GLN A 401 17.34 -9.51 -47.00
N ALA A 402 16.70 -8.43 -46.54
CA ALA A 402 16.79 -7.13 -47.19
C ALA A 402 18.23 -6.58 -47.16
N ILE A 403 18.93 -6.71 -46.02
CA ILE A 403 20.32 -6.23 -45.88
C ILE A 403 21.27 -7.02 -46.77
N ASN A 404 21.11 -8.35 -46.86
CA ASN A 404 22.02 -9.23 -47.59
C ASN A 404 21.63 -9.40 -49.08
N ALA A 405 20.52 -8.81 -49.54
CA ALA A 405 20.09 -8.89 -50.91
C ALA A 405 21.08 -8.13 -51.83
N ASN A 406 21.55 -8.82 -52.86
CA ASN A 406 22.39 -8.21 -53.88
C ASN A 406 21.51 -7.31 -54.80
N THR A 407 21.48 -6.01 -54.47
CA THR A 407 20.69 -4.98 -55.14
C THR A 407 21.60 -3.81 -55.49
N ASP A 408 21.39 -3.22 -56.64
CA ASP A 408 22.03 -1.94 -57.04
C ASP A 408 21.39 -0.79 -56.21
N ASP A 409 21.98 -0.51 -55.03
CA ASP A 409 21.44 0.40 -54.05
C ASP A 409 21.72 1.88 -54.44
N ASN A 410 22.73 2.14 -55.27
CA ASN A 410 23.15 3.46 -55.71
C ASN A 410 22.67 3.83 -57.11
N GLN A 411 22.05 2.88 -57.83
CA GLN A 411 21.49 3.02 -59.19
C GLN A 411 22.55 3.35 -60.25
N ASP A 412 23.77 2.84 -60.10
CA ASP A 412 24.87 3.04 -61.08
C ASP A 412 24.99 1.89 -62.08
N ASN A 413 24.11 0.90 -62.01
CA ASN A 413 24.08 -0.36 -62.76
C ASN A 413 25.26 -1.32 -62.45
N ASN A 414 25.85 -1.18 -61.27
CA ASN A 414 26.89 -2.09 -60.79
C ASN A 414 26.45 -2.64 -59.40
N THR A 415 26.22 -3.92 -59.29
CA THR A 415 25.81 -4.59 -58.06
C THR A 415 27.00 -5.16 -57.26
N GLU A 416 28.24 -4.72 -57.53
CA GLU A 416 29.46 -5.16 -56.84
C GLU A 416 30.09 -4.05 -55.98
N ASN A 417 29.42 -2.91 -55.78
CA ASN A 417 29.89 -1.78 -54.99
C ASN A 417 28.82 -1.24 -54.00
N ASP A 418 27.88 -2.11 -53.67
CA ASP A 418 26.75 -1.83 -52.80
C ASP A 418 27.00 -2.24 -51.33
N PHE A 419 26.06 -1.96 -50.43
CA PHE A 419 26.25 -2.19 -49.01
C PHE A 419 26.50 -3.69 -48.68
N ASP A 420 25.77 -4.60 -49.34
CA ASP A 420 25.89 -6.03 -49.14
C ASP A 420 27.23 -6.61 -49.63
N ASP A 421 28.00 -5.89 -50.46
CA ASP A 421 29.35 -6.32 -50.82
C ASP A 421 30.37 -6.13 -49.72
N TYR A 422 30.13 -5.17 -48.85
CA TYR A 422 31.03 -4.79 -47.77
C TYR A 422 30.64 -5.42 -46.43
N PHE A 423 29.33 -5.56 -46.14
CA PHE A 423 28.82 -6.03 -44.86
C PHE A 423 27.79 -7.16 -45.03
N THR A 424 27.64 -7.98 -44.02
CA THR A 424 26.62 -9.04 -43.94
C THR A 424 25.89 -8.97 -42.60
N ALA A 425 24.56 -9.16 -42.61
CA ALA A 425 23.72 -9.26 -41.44
C ALA A 425 23.38 -10.69 -41.09
N SER A 426 23.29 -11.02 -39.81
CA SER A 426 22.88 -12.33 -39.29
C SER A 426 22.13 -12.18 -37.98
N PHE A 427 21.30 -13.18 -37.67
CA PHE A 427 20.66 -13.32 -36.36
C PHE A 427 20.94 -14.72 -35.83
N ASN A 428 21.51 -14.78 -34.65
CA ASN A 428 21.78 -16.03 -33.99
C ASN A 428 20.57 -16.44 -33.11
N ASN A 429 19.85 -17.50 -33.49
CA ASN A 429 18.66 -17.97 -32.77
C ASN A 429 18.96 -18.56 -31.39
N GLU A 430 20.20 -18.95 -31.07
CA GLU A 430 20.60 -19.47 -29.76
C GLU A 430 20.90 -18.31 -28.80
N THR A 431 21.71 -17.34 -29.25
CA THR A 431 22.07 -16.17 -28.46
C THR A 431 21.06 -15.03 -28.57
N LYS A 432 20.09 -15.13 -29.51
CA LYS A 432 19.07 -14.10 -29.78
C LYS A 432 19.65 -12.72 -30.12
N LYS A 433 20.82 -12.70 -30.76
CA LYS A 433 21.53 -11.47 -31.13
C LYS A 433 21.50 -11.21 -32.62
N PHE A 434 21.23 -9.93 -32.94
CA PHE A 434 21.41 -9.41 -34.30
C PHE A 434 22.82 -8.85 -34.48
N VAL A 435 23.48 -9.15 -35.57
CA VAL A 435 24.86 -8.74 -35.84
C VAL A 435 24.99 -8.30 -37.33
N ILE A 436 25.68 -7.16 -37.54
CA ILE A 436 26.18 -6.73 -38.85
C ILE A 436 27.71 -6.71 -38.76
N GLN A 437 28.38 -7.42 -39.63
CA GLN A 437 29.84 -7.51 -39.64
C GLN A 437 30.42 -7.35 -41.06
N PRO A 438 31.66 -6.85 -41.19
CA PRO A 438 32.29 -6.74 -42.48
C PRO A 438 32.56 -8.12 -43.10
N LYS A 439 32.31 -8.26 -44.42
CA LYS A 439 32.67 -9.48 -45.15
C LYS A 439 34.20 -9.71 -45.17
N ASN A 440 34.97 -8.59 -45.12
CA ASN A 440 36.43 -8.64 -45.04
C ASN A 440 36.93 -7.68 -43.96
N ALA A 441 37.24 -8.21 -42.78
CA ALA A 441 37.72 -7.39 -41.63
C ALA A 441 39.05 -6.66 -41.90
N SER A 442 39.89 -7.13 -42.88
CA SER A 442 41.18 -6.52 -43.17
C SER A 442 41.07 -5.15 -43.89
N GLN A 443 39.89 -4.80 -44.43
CA GLN A 443 39.65 -3.53 -45.10
C GLN A 443 39.45 -2.36 -44.11
N GLY A 444 39.25 -2.63 -42.81
CA GLY A 444 39.08 -1.61 -41.78
C GLY A 444 37.87 -0.71 -41.99
N LEU A 445 36.81 -1.22 -42.65
CA LEU A 445 35.60 -0.49 -42.95
C LEU A 445 34.77 -0.20 -41.67
N PHE A 446 33.96 0.81 -41.75
CA PHE A 446 33.01 1.17 -40.68
C PHE A 446 31.58 1.13 -41.20
N VAL A 447 30.67 0.76 -40.34
CA VAL A 447 29.22 0.78 -40.58
C VAL A 447 28.52 1.68 -39.55
N SER A 448 27.55 2.45 -39.99
CA SER A 448 26.60 3.16 -39.13
C SER A 448 25.18 2.87 -39.58
N MET A 449 24.22 3.07 -38.68
CA MET A 449 22.78 3.00 -38.94
C MET A 449 22.18 4.38 -38.64
N LYS A 450 21.38 4.92 -39.54
CA LYS A 450 20.63 6.16 -39.33
C LYS A 450 19.15 5.82 -39.25
N ASP A 451 18.52 6.08 -38.10
CA ASP A 451 17.09 5.86 -37.92
C ASP A 451 16.27 6.99 -38.52
N ASN A 452 15.23 6.64 -39.25
CA ASN A 452 14.25 7.57 -39.78
C ASN A 452 12.89 7.43 -39.05
N GLY A 453 12.92 7.21 -37.71
CA GLY A 453 11.77 7.19 -36.82
C GLY A 453 11.23 5.81 -36.48
N THR A 454 11.99 4.75 -36.74
CA THR A 454 11.56 3.36 -36.44
C THR A 454 11.81 2.92 -35.01
N ASN A 455 12.71 3.57 -34.28
CA ASN A 455 13.24 3.12 -32.98
C ASN A 455 13.87 1.70 -33.02
N PHE A 456 14.16 1.16 -34.19
CA PHE A 456 14.71 -0.20 -34.36
C PHE A 456 16.01 -0.39 -33.59
N MET A 457 16.91 0.57 -33.68
CA MET A 457 18.23 0.52 -33.05
C MET A 457 18.15 0.61 -31.52
N GLY A 458 17.30 1.51 -31.00
CA GLY A 458 17.10 1.68 -29.57
C GLY A 458 16.39 0.50 -28.93
N ALA A 459 15.34 0.01 -29.60
CA ALA A 459 14.55 -1.14 -29.12
C ALA A 459 15.37 -2.44 -29.07
N LEU A 460 16.24 -2.67 -30.06
CA LEU A 460 17.14 -3.84 -30.11
C LEU A 460 18.48 -3.59 -29.41
N LYS A 461 18.70 -2.40 -28.85
CA LYS A 461 19.94 -2.02 -28.17
C LYS A 461 21.18 -2.32 -28.98
N LEU A 462 21.19 -1.87 -30.26
CA LEU A 462 22.31 -2.05 -31.17
C LEU A 462 23.48 -1.19 -30.75
N ASN A 463 24.68 -1.76 -30.61
CA ASN A 463 25.88 -1.07 -30.13
C ASN A 463 25.59 -0.20 -28.89
N PRO A 464 25.02 -0.75 -27.81
CA PRO A 464 24.40 0.04 -26.76
C PRO A 464 25.41 0.88 -25.99
N PHE A 465 25.03 2.12 -25.66
CA PHE A 465 25.73 2.93 -24.66
C PHE A 465 25.33 2.52 -23.24
N PHE A 466 24.02 2.37 -23.01
CA PHE A 466 23.47 1.76 -21.82
C PHE A 466 23.13 0.29 -22.05
N GLN A 467 23.46 -0.54 -21.08
CA GLN A 467 22.99 -1.92 -20.94
C GLN A 467 21.87 -1.98 -19.90
N GLY A 468 21.04 -3.04 -19.98
CA GLY A 468 19.88 -3.26 -19.10
C GLY A 468 18.57 -2.90 -19.78
N ASP A 469 17.45 -3.11 -19.05
CA ASP A 469 16.09 -3.01 -19.58
C ASP A 469 15.26 -1.93 -18.85
N ASP A 470 15.56 -1.71 -17.57
CA ASP A 470 14.83 -0.82 -16.67
C ASP A 470 15.73 -0.30 -15.53
N ALA A 471 15.13 0.34 -14.54
CA ALA A 471 15.85 0.88 -13.39
C ALA A 471 16.52 -0.20 -12.50
N SER A 472 16.16 -1.48 -12.63
CA SER A 472 16.77 -2.54 -11.83
C SER A 472 18.18 -2.90 -12.29
N ASN A 473 18.44 -2.77 -13.60
CA ASN A 473 19.67 -3.29 -14.21
C ASN A 473 20.39 -2.31 -15.15
N ILE A 474 19.91 -1.07 -15.30
CA ILE A 474 20.58 -0.05 -16.11
C ILE A 474 22.04 0.11 -15.72
N SER A 475 22.93 0.14 -16.71
CA SER A 475 24.37 0.34 -16.50
C SER A 475 25.04 0.91 -17.74
N LEU A 476 26.17 1.59 -17.56
CA LEU A 476 27.06 1.89 -18.68
C LEU A 476 27.59 0.59 -19.30
N ASN A 477 27.68 0.53 -20.63
CA ASN A 477 28.27 -0.62 -21.33
C ASN A 477 29.64 -0.97 -20.75
N LYS A 478 29.86 -2.27 -20.50
CA LYS A 478 31.07 -2.80 -19.87
C LYS A 478 32.36 -2.43 -20.61
N GLU A 479 32.29 -2.29 -21.95
CA GLU A 479 33.40 -1.83 -22.77
C GLU A 479 33.81 -0.41 -22.38
N TYR A 480 32.85 0.54 -22.32
CA TYR A 480 33.11 1.95 -22.00
C TYR A 480 33.42 2.18 -20.54
N LYS A 481 32.95 1.30 -19.66
CA LYS A 481 33.36 1.29 -18.25
C LYS A 481 34.83 0.90 -18.09
N LYS A 482 35.30 -0.09 -18.85
CA LYS A 482 36.71 -0.56 -18.83
C LYS A 482 37.63 0.40 -19.57
N GLU A 483 37.18 0.88 -20.74
CA GLU A 483 37.96 1.73 -21.63
C GLU A 483 37.12 2.93 -22.10
N PRO A 484 37.01 4.00 -21.30
CA PRO A 484 36.22 5.19 -21.68
C PRO A 484 36.65 5.84 -22.99
N THR A 485 37.91 5.67 -23.39
CA THR A 485 38.44 6.16 -24.67
C THR A 485 37.77 5.57 -25.91
N ALA A 486 37.15 4.39 -25.77
CA ALA A 486 36.38 3.72 -26.81
C ALA A 486 35.02 4.38 -27.11
N ILE A 487 34.55 5.34 -26.27
CA ILE A 487 33.33 6.10 -26.53
C ILE A 487 33.43 6.85 -27.86
N ARG A 488 32.40 6.69 -28.72
CA ARG A 488 32.35 7.21 -30.10
C ARG A 488 31.41 8.41 -30.20
N PRO A 489 31.93 9.66 -30.23
CA PRO A 489 31.12 10.88 -30.31
C PRO A 489 30.74 11.30 -31.76
N TRP A 490 31.03 10.47 -32.76
CA TRP A 490 30.90 10.76 -34.19
C TRP A 490 29.92 9.86 -34.93
N LEU A 491 29.28 10.36 -35.99
CA LEU A 491 28.52 9.55 -36.95
C LEU A 491 29.47 8.84 -37.93
N ALA A 492 30.32 9.59 -38.59
CA ALA A 492 31.37 9.08 -39.45
C ALA A 492 32.72 9.09 -38.71
N PRO A 493 33.61 8.12 -38.94
CA PRO A 493 34.90 8.05 -38.23
C PRO A 493 35.92 9.07 -38.73
N ILE A 494 35.50 10.32 -38.86
CA ILE A 494 36.32 11.44 -39.34
C ILE A 494 36.78 12.30 -38.15
N ASN A 495 38.04 12.81 -38.28
CA ASN A 495 38.57 13.75 -37.29
C ASN A 495 37.73 15.03 -37.25
N GLY A 496 37.20 15.37 -36.08
CA GLY A 496 36.39 16.59 -35.89
C GLY A 496 34.90 16.39 -36.12
N ASN A 497 34.42 15.18 -36.35
CA ASN A 497 32.99 14.90 -36.33
C ASN A 497 32.50 14.74 -34.88
N PHE A 498 31.47 15.49 -34.49
CA PHE A 498 30.87 15.52 -33.15
C PHE A 498 29.37 15.25 -33.16
N ASP A 499 28.87 14.74 -34.29
CA ASP A 499 27.42 14.69 -34.54
C ASP A 499 26.66 13.86 -33.50
N VAL A 500 27.20 12.71 -33.08
CA VAL A 500 26.57 11.92 -32.02
C VAL A 500 26.55 12.67 -30.70
N ALA A 501 27.66 13.34 -30.33
CA ALA A 501 27.70 14.12 -29.09
C ALA A 501 26.72 15.30 -29.12
N ASN A 502 26.56 15.94 -30.29
CA ASN A 502 25.57 17.00 -30.48
C ASN A 502 24.13 16.46 -30.40
N MET A 503 23.84 15.30 -31.02
CA MET A 503 22.53 14.67 -30.92
C MET A 503 22.22 14.25 -29.49
N MET A 504 23.21 13.74 -28.73
CA MET A 504 23.06 13.42 -27.31
C MET A 504 22.78 14.66 -26.46
N GLN A 505 23.45 15.76 -26.74
CA GLN A 505 23.15 17.03 -26.08
C GLN A 505 21.73 17.50 -26.42
N GLN A 506 21.29 17.34 -27.68
CA GLN A 506 19.94 17.73 -28.13
C GLN A 506 18.84 16.89 -27.48
N LEU A 507 19.10 15.61 -27.18
CA LEU A 507 18.14 14.68 -26.57
C LEU A 507 17.52 15.21 -25.27
N GLN A 508 18.25 16.04 -24.48
CA GLN A 508 17.68 16.65 -23.27
C GLN A 508 16.48 17.57 -23.55
N TYR A 509 16.35 18.08 -24.81
CA TYR A 509 15.29 19.00 -25.25
C TYR A 509 14.22 18.29 -26.09
N ASP A 510 14.51 17.09 -26.58
CA ASP A 510 13.62 16.32 -27.43
C ASP A 510 12.57 15.57 -26.62
N SER A 511 11.41 15.36 -27.22
CA SER A 511 10.37 14.53 -26.61
C SER A 511 10.66 13.05 -26.83
N VAL A 512 10.64 12.28 -25.77
CA VAL A 512 10.86 10.83 -25.71
C VAL A 512 9.54 10.13 -25.38
N ASP A 513 9.31 8.97 -25.96
CA ASP A 513 8.19 8.11 -25.62
C ASP A 513 8.51 7.34 -24.32
N PHE A 514 7.60 7.42 -23.35
CA PHE A 514 7.67 6.63 -22.12
C PHE A 514 6.49 5.69 -22.08
N TYR A 515 6.76 4.44 -21.84
CA TYR A 515 5.72 3.41 -21.76
C TYR A 515 5.41 3.05 -20.30
N ASN A 516 4.12 3.07 -19.96
CA ASN A 516 3.63 2.64 -18.66
C ASN A 516 2.20 2.11 -18.79
N ASP A 517 1.91 0.95 -18.21
CA ASP A 517 0.61 0.27 -18.33
C ASP A 517 -0.55 1.03 -17.68
N LYS A 518 -0.26 1.82 -16.65
CA LYS A 518 -1.28 2.49 -15.82
C LYS A 518 -1.52 3.94 -16.24
N PHE A 519 -0.49 4.62 -16.69
CA PHE A 519 -0.55 6.05 -16.98
C PHE A 519 -0.44 6.27 -18.50
N ASP A 520 -1.43 6.98 -19.05
CA ASP A 520 -1.37 7.47 -20.43
C ASP A 520 -0.37 8.63 -20.49
N ILE A 521 0.90 8.29 -20.71
CA ILE A 521 2.01 9.24 -20.72
C ILE A 521 2.23 9.70 -22.17
N LYS A 522 2.03 10.99 -22.42
CA LYS A 522 2.38 11.60 -23.71
C LYS A 522 3.89 11.74 -23.83
N PRO A 523 4.44 11.74 -25.07
CA PRO A 523 5.84 12.03 -25.28
C PRO A 523 6.24 13.35 -24.61
N MET A 524 7.32 13.32 -23.82
CA MET A 524 7.81 14.48 -23.09
C MET A 524 9.32 14.40 -22.92
N LYS A 525 9.96 15.48 -22.46
CA LYS A 525 11.40 15.48 -22.20
C LYS A 525 11.74 14.55 -21.03
N ILE A 526 12.94 14.00 -21.05
CA ILE A 526 13.42 13.11 -19.97
C ILE A 526 13.37 13.82 -18.62
N SER A 527 13.76 15.11 -18.56
CA SER A 527 13.68 15.92 -17.35
C SER A 527 12.25 16.19 -16.87
N GLU A 528 11.31 16.40 -17.80
CA GLU A 528 9.89 16.60 -17.50
C GLU A 528 9.25 15.31 -16.95
N PHE A 529 9.64 14.15 -17.47
CA PHE A 529 9.18 12.86 -16.94
C PHE A 529 9.68 12.64 -15.51
N TYR A 530 10.94 12.94 -15.23
CA TYR A 530 11.46 12.86 -13.86
C TYR A 530 10.69 13.78 -12.90
N GLN A 531 10.42 15.03 -13.32
CA GLN A 531 9.60 15.96 -12.55
C GLN A 531 8.15 15.46 -12.35
N PHE A 532 7.57 14.80 -13.36
CA PHE A 532 6.27 14.16 -13.25
C PHE A 532 6.28 13.05 -12.19
N LEU A 533 7.30 12.17 -12.21
CA LEU A 533 7.48 11.10 -11.23
C LEU A 533 7.61 11.66 -9.80
N THR A 534 8.54 12.60 -9.58
CA THR A 534 8.76 13.19 -8.25
C THR A 534 7.56 13.99 -7.77
N GLY A 535 6.93 14.76 -8.66
CA GLY A 535 5.71 15.52 -8.38
C GLY A 535 4.55 14.61 -7.99
N LYS A 536 4.41 13.43 -8.63
CA LYS A 536 3.40 12.44 -8.27
C LYS A 536 3.60 11.89 -6.86
N ILE A 537 4.82 11.50 -6.52
CA ILE A 537 5.16 10.97 -5.19
C ILE A 537 4.90 12.03 -4.10
N ASN A 538 5.41 13.25 -4.30
CA ASN A 538 5.24 14.34 -3.34
C ASN A 538 3.77 14.73 -3.17
N THR A 539 3.00 14.81 -4.27
CA THR A 539 1.57 15.11 -4.22
C THR A 539 0.78 14.04 -3.48
N ASP A 540 1.10 12.76 -3.68
CA ASP A 540 0.43 11.66 -2.97
C ASP A 540 0.74 11.70 -1.47
N ALA A 541 1.99 11.97 -1.07
CA ALA A 541 2.38 12.12 0.33
C ALA A 541 1.69 13.32 0.99
N GLU A 542 1.72 14.51 0.36
CA GLU A 542 1.05 15.70 0.88
C GLU A 542 -0.47 15.52 0.98
N LYS A 543 -1.10 14.89 -0.01
CA LYS A 543 -2.54 14.61 0.01
C LYS A 543 -2.89 13.70 1.18
N SER A 544 -2.12 12.63 1.40
CA SER A 544 -2.34 11.72 2.52
C SER A 544 -2.15 12.45 3.86
N GLY A 545 -1.12 13.31 3.99
CA GLY A 545 -0.87 14.12 5.18
C GLY A 545 -2.03 15.07 5.51
N ARG A 546 -2.55 15.82 4.52
CA ARG A 546 -3.71 16.71 4.74
C ARG A 546 -4.97 15.95 5.17
N ILE A 547 -5.19 14.74 4.61
CA ILE A 547 -6.32 13.90 5.02
C ILE A 547 -6.10 13.40 6.45
N LEU A 548 -4.89 12.98 6.81
CA LEU A 548 -4.52 12.57 8.16
C LEU A 548 -4.84 13.65 9.18
N ASP A 549 -4.43 14.89 8.95
CA ASP A 549 -4.71 16.02 9.86
C ASP A 549 -6.23 16.20 10.07
N THR A 550 -7.01 16.07 9.00
CA THR A 550 -8.47 16.14 9.06
C THR A 550 -9.06 14.98 9.89
N LYS A 551 -8.58 13.75 9.65
CA LYS A 551 -9.06 12.55 10.37
C LYS A 551 -8.67 12.60 11.84
N LYS A 552 -7.48 13.08 12.16
CA LYS A 552 -7.03 13.29 13.54
C LYS A 552 -7.93 14.26 14.30
N SER A 553 -8.24 15.42 13.71
CA SER A 553 -9.13 16.39 14.33
C SER A 553 -10.55 15.84 14.52
N MET A 554 -11.05 15.05 13.58
CA MET A 554 -12.33 14.37 13.68
C MET A 554 -12.32 13.31 14.78
N LEU A 555 -11.27 12.50 14.87
CA LEU A 555 -11.09 11.51 15.93
C LEU A 555 -11.11 12.14 17.31
N GLU A 556 -10.36 13.23 17.52
CA GLU A 556 -10.33 13.96 18.80
C GLU A 556 -11.71 14.50 19.19
N THR A 557 -12.48 14.97 18.22
CA THR A 557 -13.84 15.48 18.47
C THR A 557 -14.79 14.36 18.90
N ILE A 558 -14.79 13.24 18.19
CA ILE A 558 -15.65 12.09 18.48
C ILE A 558 -15.21 11.40 19.77
N LYS A 559 -13.90 11.34 20.05
CA LYS A 559 -13.37 10.85 21.33
C LYS A 559 -13.92 11.65 22.52
N LYS A 560 -13.93 12.98 22.43
CA LYS A 560 -14.52 13.83 23.46
C LYS A 560 -16.01 13.57 23.64
N GLU A 561 -16.76 13.36 22.54
CA GLU A 561 -18.17 12.99 22.58
C GLU A 561 -18.36 11.65 23.30
N GLN A 562 -17.59 10.62 22.96
CA GLN A 562 -17.62 9.30 23.61
C GLN A 562 -17.32 9.39 25.11
N LEU A 563 -16.24 10.09 25.48
CA LEU A 563 -15.87 10.27 26.88
C LEU A 563 -16.92 11.04 27.68
N SER A 564 -17.60 12.03 27.07
CA SER A 564 -18.67 12.79 27.75
C SER A 564 -19.86 11.91 28.14
N ILE A 565 -20.05 10.76 27.47
CA ILE A 565 -21.14 9.80 27.75
C ILE A 565 -20.70 8.76 28.76
N SER A 566 -19.56 8.09 28.50
CA SER A 566 -19.16 6.86 29.20
C SER A 566 -18.17 7.09 30.34
N GLN A 567 -17.43 8.21 30.34
CA GLN A 567 -16.36 8.45 31.31
C GLN A 567 -16.91 8.69 32.72
N VAL A 568 -16.18 8.20 33.71
CA VAL A 568 -16.45 8.44 35.14
C VAL A 568 -15.92 9.80 35.54
N SER A 569 -16.81 10.66 36.05
CA SER A 569 -16.41 11.88 36.76
C SER A 569 -16.22 11.55 38.23
N VAL A 570 -14.98 11.54 38.71
CA VAL A 570 -14.65 11.23 40.11
C VAL A 570 -15.38 12.18 41.07
N ASP A 571 -15.51 13.46 40.73
CA ASP A 571 -16.22 14.45 41.57
C ASP A 571 -17.70 14.12 41.70
N GLU A 572 -18.38 13.76 40.60
CA GLU A 572 -19.78 13.34 40.62
C GLU A 572 -19.97 12.06 41.42
N GLU A 573 -19.10 11.08 41.23
CA GLU A 573 -19.17 9.80 41.96
C GLU A 573 -18.89 10.00 43.47
N MET A 574 -18.01 10.90 43.86
CA MET A 574 -17.80 11.24 45.27
C MET A 574 -19.06 11.85 45.92
N VAL A 575 -19.76 12.73 45.21
CA VAL A 575 -21.04 13.28 45.66
C VAL A 575 -22.10 12.18 45.77
N ASN A 576 -22.18 11.29 44.78
CA ASN A 576 -23.08 10.14 44.77
C ASN A 576 -22.77 9.18 45.94
N LEU A 577 -21.51 8.92 46.23
CA LEU A 577 -21.06 8.08 47.34
C LEU A 577 -21.57 8.60 48.68
N ILE A 578 -21.40 9.90 48.96
CA ILE A 578 -21.86 10.55 50.17
C ILE A 578 -23.40 10.48 50.30
N LYS A 579 -24.09 10.72 49.17
CA LYS A 579 -25.56 10.61 49.11
C LYS A 579 -26.07 9.22 49.41
N PHE A 580 -25.47 8.21 48.81
CA PHE A 580 -25.88 6.80 49.00
C PHE A 580 -25.50 6.28 50.38
N GLN A 581 -24.33 6.66 50.93
CA GLN A 581 -23.96 6.37 52.31
C GLN A 581 -24.93 6.99 53.30
N SER A 582 -25.38 8.23 53.09
CA SER A 582 -26.38 8.90 53.92
C SER A 582 -27.73 8.18 53.86
N GLY A 583 -28.15 7.74 52.65
CA GLY A 583 -29.37 6.92 52.47
C GLY A 583 -29.30 5.56 53.16
N TYR A 584 -28.14 4.88 53.06
CA TYR A 584 -27.87 3.65 53.79
C TYR A 584 -27.98 3.83 55.29
N ALA A 585 -27.32 4.84 55.86
CA ALA A 585 -27.35 5.18 57.28
C ALA A 585 -28.77 5.52 57.75
N ALA A 586 -29.56 6.24 56.95
CA ALA A 586 -30.95 6.57 57.26
C ALA A 586 -31.83 5.29 57.36
N ASN A 587 -31.73 4.38 56.37
CA ASN A 587 -32.49 3.11 56.41
C ASN A 587 -32.05 2.24 57.58
N ALA A 588 -30.78 2.16 57.91
CA ALA A 588 -30.26 1.44 59.05
C ALA A 588 -30.84 1.97 60.41
N LYS A 589 -30.93 3.33 60.55
CA LYS A 589 -31.57 3.92 61.72
C LYS A 589 -33.07 3.61 61.83
N VAL A 590 -33.78 3.55 60.70
CA VAL A 590 -35.21 3.16 60.69
C VAL A 590 -35.36 1.72 61.13
N ILE A 591 -34.53 0.79 60.67
CA ILE A 591 -34.52 -0.63 61.06
C ILE A 591 -34.29 -0.71 62.58
N THR A 592 -33.28 0.00 63.13
CA THR A 592 -33.02 0.03 64.58
C THR A 592 -34.19 0.58 65.38
N ALA A 593 -34.91 1.59 64.86
CA ALA A 593 -36.11 2.12 65.52
C ALA A 593 -37.28 1.13 65.51
N ILE A 594 -37.44 0.40 64.40
CA ILE A 594 -38.44 -0.68 64.25
C ILE A 594 -38.13 -1.84 65.22
N ASP A 595 -36.86 -2.21 65.34
CA ASP A 595 -36.41 -3.28 66.26
C ASP A 595 -36.78 -2.93 67.72
N ARG A 596 -36.50 -1.70 68.15
CA ARG A 596 -36.94 -1.17 69.49
C ARG A 596 -38.45 -1.16 69.66
N MET A 597 -39.24 -0.89 68.63
CA MET A 597 -40.70 -0.98 68.69
C MET A 597 -41.17 -2.40 68.83
N ILE A 598 -40.53 -3.35 68.17
CA ILE A 598 -40.84 -4.80 68.30
C ILE A 598 -40.50 -5.26 69.71
N ASP A 599 -39.34 -4.92 70.26
CA ASP A 599 -38.93 -5.24 71.62
C ASP A 599 -39.94 -4.70 72.66
N THR A 600 -40.38 -3.44 72.46
CA THR A 600 -41.41 -2.82 73.32
C THR A 600 -42.75 -3.59 73.25
N LEU A 601 -43.16 -3.99 72.05
CA LEU A 601 -44.40 -4.83 71.88
C LEU A 601 -44.31 -6.23 72.49
N LEU A 602 -43.14 -6.84 72.44
CA LEU A 602 -42.90 -8.18 73.03
C LEU A 602 -42.75 -8.07 74.55
N GLY A 603 -42.28 -6.95 75.09
CA GLY A 603 -42.17 -6.71 76.52
C GLY A 603 -43.48 -6.28 77.21
N ILE A 604 -44.58 -6.05 76.48
CA ILE A 604 -45.93 -5.75 76.98
C ILE A 604 -46.73 -7.02 77.30
N LYS A 605 -46.10 -8.14 77.57
CA LYS A 605 -46.78 -9.35 78.12
C LYS A 605 -46.70 -9.41 79.63
#